data_407b881d4b7fc987e6436849a837b54d
#
_entry.id   407b881d4b7fc987e6436849a837b54d
#
_cell.length_a   1.000
_cell.length_b   1.000
_cell.length_c   1.000
_cell.angle_alpha   90.00
_cell.angle_beta   90.00
_cell.angle_gamma   90.00
#
_symmetry.space_group_name_H-M   'P 1'
#
loop_
_entity.id
_entity.type
_entity.pdbx_description
1 polymer ?
#
loop_
_entity_poly.entity_id
_entity_poly.type
_entity_poly.pdbx_seq_one_letter_code
_entity_poly.pdbx_strand_id
1 'polypeptide(L)'
;MAIDIAQRNLTPEQLASYNEDGFLVLRGIFELAECDVFRRHMTQLETGEEQLDGFAIQEMYRRSFNQHLYDPLCESWMIHPRLRLVLETIAAGPVEAIQTMHFFVSSEHRRHQDQYYLPDCLATWIPFEDVDERNGTIFVEPGSHKRRLVTKAEVPKPDEMDYSDHQHQIYFPEVEKVSNESGVDPVLVNIEKGDVCIFHGRTIHGGVTPSESGSSRHVLASHYIPYHSDNWDRNWPRISFDGTRRIRYRNKEGDLITV
;
A
#
# COMPACT_ATOMS: atom_id res chain seq x y z
N MET A 1 26.82 18.69 10.26
CA MET A 1 26.93 17.31 9.79
C MET A 1 25.58 16.97 9.20
N ALA A 2 25.45 16.88 7.88
CA ALA A 2 24.25 16.35 7.25
C ALA A 2 24.19 14.86 7.63
N ILE A 3 23.16 14.45 8.35
CA ILE A 3 22.89 13.04 8.60
C ILE A 3 22.56 12.47 7.22
N ASP A 4 23.31 11.46 6.81
CA ASP A 4 23.05 10.75 5.55
C ASP A 4 21.67 10.11 5.66
N ILE A 5 20.66 10.77 5.07
CA ILE A 5 19.24 10.40 5.12
C ILE A 5 19.02 9.04 4.43
N ALA A 6 19.99 8.58 3.63
CA ALA A 6 19.92 7.31 2.89
C ALA A 6 19.98 6.05 3.80
N GLN A 7 20.29 6.17 5.10
CA GLN A 7 20.43 5.05 6.04
C GLN A 7 19.64 5.24 7.34
N ARG A 8 18.50 5.91 7.30
CA ARG A 8 17.69 6.10 8.51
C ARG A 8 16.99 4.78 8.87
N ASN A 9 17.47 4.13 9.92
CA ASN A 9 16.77 3.00 10.54
C ASN A 9 15.69 3.51 11.51
N LEU A 10 14.70 2.67 11.83
CA LEU A 10 13.74 2.96 12.90
C LEU A 10 14.43 3.04 14.25
N THR A 11 13.96 3.98 15.09
CA THR A 11 14.33 3.94 16.51
C THR A 11 13.59 2.78 17.20
N PRO A 12 14.08 2.29 18.36
CA PRO A 12 13.35 1.27 19.14
C PRO A 12 11.93 1.68 19.48
N GLU A 13 11.68 2.97 19.77
CA GLU A 13 10.36 3.51 20.08
C GLU A 13 9.43 3.50 18.86
N GLN A 14 9.95 3.85 17.68
CA GLN A 14 9.20 3.79 16.42
C GLN A 14 8.80 2.34 16.09
N LEU A 15 9.72 1.39 16.25
CA LEU A 15 9.42 -0.02 16.04
C LEU A 15 8.40 -0.53 17.06
N ALA A 16 8.51 -0.12 18.33
CA ALA A 16 7.55 -0.48 19.37
C ALA A 16 6.15 0.08 19.06
N SER A 17 6.05 1.34 18.61
CA SER A 17 4.79 1.95 18.19
C SER A 17 4.18 1.20 16.99
N TYR A 18 4.99 0.88 15.96
CA TYR A 18 4.51 0.08 14.84
C TYR A 18 3.97 -1.29 15.29
N ASN A 19 4.70 -1.98 16.19
CA ASN A 19 4.28 -3.28 16.70
C ASN A 19 3.02 -3.20 17.58
N GLU A 20 2.78 -2.06 18.23
CA GLU A 20 1.57 -1.84 19.03
C GLU A 20 0.38 -1.47 18.14
N ASP A 21 0.55 -0.50 17.25
CA ASP A 21 -0.53 0.12 16.50
C ASP A 21 -0.78 -0.52 15.12
N GLY A 22 0.23 -1.20 14.55
CA GLY A 22 0.16 -1.79 13.21
C GLY A 22 0.38 -0.78 12.08
N PHE A 23 0.75 0.45 12.41
CA PHE A 23 1.14 1.46 11.44
C PHE A 23 2.12 2.47 12.05
N LEU A 24 2.80 3.22 11.19
CA LEU A 24 3.75 4.26 11.57
C LEU A 24 3.81 5.34 10.49
N VAL A 25 3.80 6.60 10.88
CA VAL A 25 4.08 7.72 9.98
C VAL A 25 5.50 8.22 10.23
N LEU A 26 6.32 8.19 9.19
CA LEU A 26 7.67 8.75 9.21
C LEU A 26 7.68 10.07 8.44
N ARG A 27 8.15 11.12 9.10
CA ARG A 27 8.16 12.49 8.59
C ARG A 27 9.45 12.82 7.84
N GLY A 28 9.34 13.56 6.73
CA GLY A 28 10.45 14.10 5.97
C GLY A 28 11.42 13.02 5.45
N ILE A 29 10.90 11.92 4.95
CA ILE A 29 11.71 10.82 4.40
C ILE A 29 12.21 11.16 3.01
N PHE A 30 11.40 11.85 2.20
CA PHE A 30 11.71 12.16 0.81
C PHE A 30 11.95 13.67 0.63
N GLU A 31 12.82 14.01 -0.32
CA GLU A 31 13.02 15.40 -0.71
C GLU A 31 11.80 15.92 -1.46
N LEU A 32 11.35 17.13 -1.14
CA LEU A 32 10.15 17.70 -1.77
C LEU A 32 10.31 17.85 -3.29
N ALA A 33 11.53 18.13 -3.76
CA ALA A 33 11.81 18.24 -5.18
C ALA A 33 11.66 16.91 -5.94
N GLU A 34 12.07 15.78 -5.35
CA GLU A 34 11.86 14.45 -5.96
C GLU A 34 10.37 14.07 -6.00
N CYS A 35 9.62 14.43 -4.95
CA CYS A 35 8.17 14.28 -4.95
C CYS A 35 7.50 15.09 -6.06
N ASP A 36 7.94 16.34 -6.29
CA ASP A 36 7.41 17.19 -7.36
C ASP A 36 7.70 16.64 -8.76
N VAL A 37 8.84 15.98 -8.96
CA VAL A 37 9.17 15.30 -10.23
C VAL A 37 8.19 14.17 -10.49
N PHE A 38 7.97 13.30 -9.51
CA PHE A 38 7.04 12.17 -9.66
C PHE A 38 5.59 12.64 -9.84
N ARG A 39 5.14 13.61 -9.03
CA ARG A 39 3.79 14.17 -9.17
C ARG A 39 3.56 14.75 -10.55
N ARG A 40 4.53 15.50 -11.09
CA ARG A 40 4.44 16.08 -12.44
C ARG A 40 4.33 15.00 -13.51
N HIS A 41 5.17 13.96 -13.46
CA HIS A 41 5.11 12.82 -14.36
C HIS A 41 3.71 12.18 -14.34
N MET A 42 3.17 11.89 -13.14
CA MET A 42 1.85 11.29 -13.02
C MET A 42 0.73 12.20 -13.53
N THR A 43 0.84 13.52 -13.31
CA THR A 43 -0.13 14.49 -13.86
C THR A 43 -0.05 14.54 -15.39
N GLN A 44 1.13 14.51 -15.98
CA GLN A 44 1.30 14.52 -17.44
C GLN A 44 0.76 13.24 -18.10
N LEU A 45 0.91 12.09 -17.44
CA LEU A 45 0.27 10.85 -17.87
C LEU A 45 -1.26 10.91 -17.76
N GLU A 46 -1.80 11.47 -16.68
CA GLU A 46 -3.24 11.61 -16.47
C GLU A 46 -3.88 12.53 -17.50
N THR A 47 -3.22 13.65 -17.84
CA THR A 47 -3.72 14.64 -18.81
C THR A 47 -3.45 14.23 -20.27
N GLY A 48 -2.62 13.22 -20.51
CA GLY A 48 -2.21 12.79 -21.85
C GLY A 48 -1.12 13.67 -22.48
N GLU A 49 -0.51 14.58 -21.69
CA GLU A 49 0.66 15.37 -22.13
C GLU A 49 1.90 14.48 -22.31
N GLU A 50 1.99 13.42 -21.53
CA GLU A 50 2.96 12.35 -21.68
C GLU A 50 2.23 11.04 -22.01
N GLN A 51 2.85 10.20 -22.85
CA GLN A 51 2.33 8.89 -23.19
C GLN A 51 3.31 7.81 -22.72
N LEU A 52 2.79 6.79 -22.08
CA LEU A 52 3.54 5.63 -21.61
C LEU A 52 2.80 4.35 -22.00
N ASP A 53 3.47 3.49 -22.74
CA ASP A 53 2.89 2.22 -23.18
C ASP A 53 2.47 1.37 -21.96
N GLY A 54 1.22 0.93 -21.97
CA GLY A 54 0.63 0.17 -20.87
C GLY A 54 0.00 1.01 -19.76
N PHE A 55 0.17 2.34 -19.78
CA PHE A 55 -0.48 3.20 -18.80
C PHE A 55 -1.99 3.21 -18.99
N ALA A 56 -2.71 2.96 -17.89
CA ALA A 56 -4.16 3.06 -17.83
C ALA A 56 -4.62 3.46 -16.43
N ILE A 57 -5.65 4.29 -16.39
CA ILE A 57 -6.34 4.66 -15.15
C ILE A 57 -7.58 3.78 -15.02
N GLN A 58 -7.65 3.01 -13.93
CA GLN A 58 -8.86 2.28 -13.56
C GLN A 58 -9.92 3.30 -13.10
N GLU A 59 -11.01 3.44 -13.83
CA GLU A 59 -12.01 4.48 -13.58
C GLU A 59 -12.66 4.38 -12.20
N MET A 60 -13.01 3.17 -11.76
CA MET A 60 -13.70 2.95 -10.48
C MET A 60 -12.96 3.55 -9.27
N TYR A 61 -11.64 3.47 -9.25
CA TYR A 61 -10.80 3.96 -8.14
C TYR A 61 -9.90 5.12 -8.53
N ARG A 62 -9.99 5.61 -9.77
CA ARG A 62 -9.13 6.67 -10.32
C ARG A 62 -7.65 6.43 -9.98
N ARG A 63 -7.15 5.23 -10.30
CA ARG A 63 -5.78 4.80 -10.00
C ARG A 63 -5.12 4.09 -11.18
N SER A 64 -3.78 4.19 -11.29
CA SER A 64 -3.00 3.22 -12.05
C SER A 64 -2.69 2.00 -11.18
N PHE A 65 -2.48 0.85 -11.82
CA PHE A 65 -2.25 -0.42 -11.12
C PHE A 65 -1.04 -1.14 -11.71
N ASN A 66 -0.09 -1.55 -10.84
CA ASN A 66 1.16 -2.21 -11.22
C ASN A 66 1.98 -1.45 -12.27
N GLN A 67 1.92 -0.12 -12.23
CA GLN A 67 2.65 0.74 -13.16
C GLN A 67 4.17 0.51 -13.12
N HIS A 68 4.74 0.12 -11.98
CA HIS A 68 6.15 -0.24 -11.81
C HIS A 68 6.65 -1.32 -12.78
N LEU A 69 5.77 -2.09 -13.40
CA LEU A 69 6.18 -3.14 -14.36
C LEU A 69 6.67 -2.57 -15.70
N TYR A 70 6.28 -1.34 -16.03
CA TYR A 70 6.59 -0.69 -17.31
C TYR A 70 7.03 0.78 -17.17
N ASP A 71 6.97 1.34 -15.97
CA ASP A 71 7.41 2.70 -15.65
C ASP A 71 8.61 2.67 -14.69
N PRO A 72 9.83 2.95 -15.18
CA PRO A 72 11.01 2.95 -14.32
C PRO A 72 10.97 3.98 -13.19
N LEU A 73 10.26 5.11 -13.39
CA LEU A 73 10.14 6.12 -12.33
C LEU A 73 9.21 5.61 -11.21
N CYS A 74 8.10 4.97 -11.55
CA CYS A 74 7.22 4.35 -10.56
C CYS A 74 7.94 3.20 -9.82
N GLU A 75 8.73 2.38 -10.53
CA GLU A 75 9.54 1.33 -9.90
C GLU A 75 10.57 1.93 -8.93
N SER A 76 11.26 3.01 -9.32
CA SER A 76 12.26 3.64 -8.45
C SER A 76 11.69 4.16 -7.13
N TRP A 77 10.44 4.60 -7.13
CA TRP A 77 9.72 4.97 -5.91
C TRP A 77 9.32 3.75 -5.07
N MET A 78 8.89 2.67 -5.73
CA MET A 78 8.54 1.43 -5.06
C MET A 78 9.72 0.80 -4.32
N ILE A 79 10.92 0.81 -4.90
CA ILE A 79 12.15 0.30 -4.29
C ILE A 79 13.10 1.42 -3.85
N HIS A 80 12.56 2.57 -3.41
CA HIS A 80 13.36 3.71 -3.02
C HIS A 80 14.32 3.35 -1.86
N PRO A 81 15.63 3.67 -1.95
CA PRO A 81 16.63 3.23 -0.98
C PRO A 81 16.33 3.63 0.47
N ARG A 82 15.65 4.77 0.68
CA ARG A 82 15.25 5.24 2.03
C ARG A 82 14.18 4.37 2.69
N LEU A 83 13.45 3.54 1.95
CA LEU A 83 12.47 2.60 2.48
C LEU A 83 13.09 1.29 2.95
N ARG A 84 14.21 0.89 2.35
CA ARG A 84 14.78 -0.45 2.52
C ARG A 84 14.97 -0.84 3.98
N LEU A 85 15.80 -0.09 4.72
CA LEU A 85 16.14 -0.45 6.10
C LEU A 85 14.93 -0.40 7.03
N VAL A 86 14.00 0.53 6.79
CA VAL A 86 12.76 0.64 7.56
C VAL A 86 11.90 -0.62 7.37
N LEU A 87 11.67 -1.02 6.13
CA LEU A 87 10.83 -2.18 5.79
C LEU A 87 11.50 -3.49 6.23
N GLU A 88 12.81 -3.64 6.03
CA GLU A 88 13.58 -4.81 6.47
C GLU A 88 13.60 -4.93 8.00
N THR A 89 13.62 -3.81 8.75
CA THR A 89 13.52 -3.80 10.21
C THR A 89 12.14 -4.26 10.67
N ILE A 90 11.07 -3.75 10.07
CA ILE A 90 9.70 -4.14 10.36
C ILE A 90 9.46 -5.63 10.06
N ALA A 91 9.95 -6.09 8.91
CA ALA A 91 9.78 -7.48 8.49
C ALA A 91 10.75 -8.47 9.16
N ALA A 92 11.68 -7.97 10.00
CA ALA A 92 12.77 -8.75 10.60
C ALA A 92 13.61 -9.51 9.54
N GLY A 93 13.82 -8.93 8.37
CA GLY A 93 14.59 -9.51 7.27
C GLY A 93 14.33 -8.86 5.92
N PRO A 94 14.99 -9.33 4.85
CA PRO A 94 14.80 -8.78 3.52
C PRO A 94 13.34 -8.85 3.05
N VAL A 95 12.92 -7.84 2.30
CA VAL A 95 11.59 -7.76 1.69
C VAL A 95 11.68 -7.57 0.19
N GLU A 96 10.64 -7.94 -0.52
CA GLU A 96 10.46 -7.73 -1.95
C GLU A 96 9.18 -6.97 -2.22
N ALA A 97 9.26 -6.02 -3.13
CA ALA A 97 8.15 -5.24 -3.61
C ALA A 97 7.31 -6.05 -4.62
N ILE A 98 5.98 -5.96 -4.53
CA ILE A 98 5.07 -6.84 -5.29
C ILE A 98 3.94 -6.12 -6.03
N GLN A 99 3.57 -4.91 -5.62
CA GLN A 99 2.44 -4.21 -6.23
C GLN A 99 2.55 -2.71 -6.00
N THR A 100 2.11 -1.92 -6.98
CA THR A 100 1.90 -0.47 -6.85
C THR A 100 0.49 -0.09 -7.24
N MET A 101 -0.03 0.96 -6.58
CA MET A 101 -1.25 1.66 -6.97
C MET A 101 -1.01 3.16 -6.79
N HIS A 102 -1.04 3.93 -7.87
CA HIS A 102 -1.03 5.39 -7.76
C HIS A 102 -2.46 5.92 -7.87
N PHE A 103 -2.88 6.65 -6.87
CA PHE A 103 -4.21 7.26 -6.80
C PHE A 103 -4.11 8.73 -7.18
N PHE A 104 -5.01 9.19 -8.06
CA PHE A 104 -5.12 10.59 -8.48
C PHE A 104 -6.11 11.40 -7.65
N VAL A 105 -7.04 10.70 -7.01
CA VAL A 105 -8.06 11.23 -6.10
C VAL A 105 -8.31 10.25 -4.96
N SER A 106 -9.13 10.62 -3.97
CA SER A 106 -9.56 9.66 -2.95
C SER A 106 -10.34 8.50 -3.58
N SER A 107 -10.02 7.27 -3.19
CA SER A 107 -10.73 6.08 -3.65
C SER A 107 -11.95 5.74 -2.80
N GLU A 108 -12.13 6.39 -1.64
CA GLU A 108 -13.20 6.10 -0.67
C GLU A 108 -13.35 4.60 -0.37
N HIS A 109 -12.21 3.88 -0.41
CA HIS A 109 -12.24 2.43 -0.26
C HIS A 109 -12.71 2.06 1.15
N ARG A 110 -13.69 1.18 1.24
CA ARG A 110 -14.26 0.73 2.53
C ARG A 110 -13.21 0.03 3.39
N ARG A 111 -13.55 -0.16 4.68
CA ARG A 111 -12.72 -0.93 5.63
C ARG A 111 -12.29 -2.26 5.03
N HIS A 112 -10.98 -2.51 5.02
CA HIS A 112 -10.40 -3.75 4.52
C HIS A 112 -9.06 -4.06 5.18
N GLN A 113 -8.56 -5.24 4.92
CA GLN A 113 -7.23 -5.73 5.30
C GLN A 113 -6.51 -6.15 4.03
N ASP A 114 -5.34 -5.57 3.75
CA ASP A 114 -4.59 -5.87 2.52
C ASP A 114 -4.19 -7.35 2.40
N GLN A 115 -3.91 -8.02 3.53
CA GLN A 115 -3.57 -9.45 3.51
C GLN A 115 -4.72 -10.37 3.06
N TYR A 116 -5.93 -9.86 2.96
CA TYR A 116 -7.00 -10.57 2.25
C TYR A 116 -6.68 -10.75 0.76
N TYR A 117 -6.05 -9.74 0.16
CA TYR A 117 -5.70 -9.71 -1.27
C TYR A 117 -4.28 -10.21 -1.53
N LEU A 118 -3.35 -9.83 -0.66
CA LEU A 118 -1.90 -9.97 -0.81
C LEU A 118 -1.32 -10.63 0.45
N PRO A 119 -1.19 -11.97 0.47
CA PRO A 119 -0.70 -12.69 1.64
C PRO A 119 0.64 -12.13 2.16
N ASP A 120 0.79 -12.09 3.49
CA ASP A 120 2.00 -11.66 4.21
C ASP A 120 2.47 -10.22 3.91
N CYS A 121 1.66 -9.39 3.27
CA CYS A 121 2.10 -8.06 2.87
C CYS A 121 2.21 -7.08 4.05
N LEU A 122 3.05 -6.07 3.82
CA LEU A 122 3.04 -4.77 4.46
C LEU A 122 2.98 -3.70 3.36
N ALA A 123 2.54 -2.50 3.69
CA ALA A 123 2.35 -1.44 2.72
C ALA A 123 3.06 -0.15 3.09
N THR A 124 3.46 0.61 2.07
CA THR A 124 3.79 2.03 2.19
C THR A 124 2.74 2.86 1.46
N TRP A 125 2.44 4.04 1.99
CA TRP A 125 1.53 5.01 1.44
C TRP A 125 2.23 6.36 1.42
N ILE A 126 2.68 6.81 0.22
CA ILE A 126 3.57 7.93 0.00
C ILE A 126 2.79 9.06 -0.68
N PRO A 127 2.56 10.19 0.00
CA PRO A 127 1.88 11.33 -0.59
C PRO A 127 2.85 12.21 -1.40
N PHE A 128 2.41 12.69 -2.55
CA PHE A 128 3.12 13.66 -3.39
C PHE A 128 2.53 15.07 -3.31
N GLU A 129 1.63 15.27 -2.38
CA GLU A 129 1.03 16.51 -1.93
C GLU A 129 0.58 16.33 -0.49
N ASP A 130 0.26 17.40 0.22
CA ASP A 130 -0.27 17.29 1.58
C ASP A 130 -1.66 16.65 1.53
N VAL A 131 -1.89 15.68 2.41
CA VAL A 131 -3.12 14.89 2.43
C VAL A 131 -3.75 14.93 3.81
N ASP A 132 -5.00 15.36 3.85
CA ASP A 132 -5.85 15.41 5.03
C ASP A 132 -7.32 15.13 4.67
N GLU A 133 -8.26 15.49 5.55
CA GLU A 133 -9.69 15.28 5.32
C GLU A 133 -10.24 16.08 4.13
N ARG A 134 -9.58 17.18 3.75
CA ARG A 134 -10.03 18.02 2.63
C ARG A 134 -9.95 17.29 1.31
N ASN A 135 -8.86 16.60 1.04
CA ASN A 135 -8.65 15.84 -0.19
C ASN A 135 -8.77 14.32 -0.02
N GLY A 136 -9.24 13.86 1.15
CA GLY A 136 -9.61 12.48 1.38
C GLY A 136 -8.45 11.57 1.76
N THR A 137 -7.96 11.74 2.99
CA THR A 137 -6.95 10.87 3.58
C THR A 137 -7.44 9.44 3.77
N ILE A 138 -6.64 8.61 4.41
CA ILE A 138 -7.05 7.30 4.92
C ILE A 138 -7.26 7.37 6.44
N PHE A 139 -8.12 6.51 6.94
CA PHE A 139 -8.14 6.16 8.35
C PHE A 139 -7.47 4.81 8.56
N VAL A 140 -6.91 4.61 9.73
CA VAL A 140 -6.38 3.32 10.21
C VAL A 140 -6.95 3.03 11.59
N GLU A 141 -7.14 1.74 11.92
CA GLU A 141 -7.57 1.31 13.25
C GLU A 141 -6.37 0.79 14.03
N PRO A 142 -5.88 1.53 15.04
CA PRO A 142 -4.71 1.12 15.84
C PRO A 142 -4.90 -0.26 16.46
N GLY A 143 -3.87 -1.09 16.40
CA GLY A 143 -3.88 -2.44 16.98
C GLY A 143 -4.72 -3.48 16.23
N SER A 144 -5.42 -3.08 15.15
CA SER A 144 -6.30 -4.00 14.41
C SER A 144 -5.55 -5.15 13.70
N HIS A 145 -4.27 -4.97 13.40
CA HIS A 145 -3.42 -6.04 12.83
C HIS A 145 -3.24 -7.25 13.76
N LYS A 146 -3.46 -7.08 15.07
CA LYS A 146 -3.43 -8.14 16.07
C LYS A 146 -4.73 -8.96 16.10
N ARG A 147 -5.78 -8.48 15.43
CA ARG A 147 -7.09 -9.12 15.39
C ARG A 147 -7.17 -10.17 14.29
N ARG A 148 -8.33 -10.79 14.19
CA ARG A 148 -8.64 -11.78 13.18
C ARG A 148 -8.46 -11.19 11.77
N LEU A 149 -7.74 -11.89 10.92
CA LEU A 149 -7.75 -11.65 9.49
C LEU A 149 -8.99 -12.31 8.89
N VAL A 150 -9.80 -11.55 8.17
CA VAL A 150 -10.87 -12.13 7.34
C VAL A 150 -10.22 -12.81 6.15
N THR A 151 -10.39 -14.12 6.03
CA THR A 151 -9.76 -14.92 4.97
C THR A 151 -10.72 -15.27 3.85
N LYS A 152 -10.19 -15.58 2.66
CA LYS A 152 -11.00 -16.08 1.52
C LYS A 152 -11.77 -17.35 1.85
N ALA A 153 -11.24 -18.18 2.77
CA ALA A 153 -11.92 -19.40 3.21
C ALA A 153 -13.14 -19.12 4.11
N GLU A 154 -13.10 -18.04 4.90
CA GLU A 154 -14.24 -17.61 5.74
C GLU A 154 -15.33 -16.91 4.94
N VAL A 155 -14.95 -16.22 3.87
CA VAL A 155 -15.88 -15.48 3.00
C VAL A 155 -15.71 -15.92 1.55
N PRO A 156 -16.01 -17.18 1.22
CA PRO A 156 -15.84 -17.70 -0.14
C PRO A 156 -16.75 -16.95 -1.12
N LYS A 157 -16.19 -16.64 -2.30
CA LYS A 157 -16.98 -16.03 -3.38
C LYS A 157 -17.86 -17.08 -4.04
N PRO A 158 -19.21 -16.93 -4.03
CA PRO A 158 -20.09 -17.78 -4.82
C PRO A 158 -19.76 -17.71 -6.32
N ASP A 159 -19.84 -18.82 -7.04
CA ASP A 159 -19.47 -18.90 -8.45
C ASP A 159 -20.27 -17.91 -9.32
N GLU A 160 -21.56 -17.75 -9.03
CA GLU A 160 -22.49 -16.87 -9.75
C GLU A 160 -22.29 -15.37 -9.45
N MET A 161 -21.51 -15.03 -8.39
CA MET A 161 -21.35 -13.66 -7.93
C MET A 161 -20.12 -13.01 -8.58
N ASP A 162 -20.26 -11.79 -9.07
CA ASP A 162 -19.10 -11.03 -9.52
C ASP A 162 -18.21 -10.59 -8.36
N TYR A 163 -16.99 -10.12 -8.69
CA TYR A 163 -16.01 -9.78 -7.66
C TYR A 163 -16.40 -8.53 -6.86
N SER A 164 -16.99 -7.52 -7.50
CA SER A 164 -17.43 -6.29 -6.84
C SER A 164 -18.55 -6.56 -5.86
N ASP A 165 -19.56 -7.33 -6.28
CA ASP A 165 -20.67 -7.74 -5.43
C ASP A 165 -20.19 -8.54 -4.21
N HIS A 166 -19.29 -9.49 -4.41
CA HIS A 166 -18.69 -10.24 -3.31
C HIS A 166 -17.99 -9.31 -2.29
N GLN A 167 -17.22 -8.33 -2.78
CA GLN A 167 -16.56 -7.37 -1.89
C GLN A 167 -17.59 -6.59 -1.07
N HIS A 168 -18.62 -6.05 -1.70
CA HIS A 168 -19.58 -5.15 -1.05
C HIS A 168 -20.58 -5.88 -0.15
N GLN A 169 -21.01 -7.08 -0.54
CA GLN A 169 -22.08 -7.81 0.14
C GLN A 169 -21.57 -8.82 1.18
N ILE A 170 -20.32 -9.31 1.05
CA ILE A 170 -19.79 -10.36 1.91
C ILE A 170 -18.53 -9.91 2.64
N TYR A 171 -17.47 -9.51 1.91
CA TYR A 171 -16.16 -9.25 2.53
C TYR A 171 -16.16 -8.01 3.42
N PHE A 172 -16.54 -6.83 2.91
CA PHE A 172 -16.52 -5.61 3.70
C PHE A 172 -17.41 -5.66 4.93
N PRO A 173 -18.65 -6.20 4.88
CA PRO A 173 -19.46 -6.40 6.08
C PRO A 173 -18.79 -7.29 7.13
N GLU A 174 -18.01 -8.30 6.72
CA GLU A 174 -17.29 -9.15 7.67
C GLU A 174 -16.11 -8.42 8.31
N VAL A 175 -15.38 -7.60 7.57
CA VAL A 175 -14.34 -6.73 8.13
C VAL A 175 -14.94 -5.71 9.10
N GLU A 176 -16.10 -5.15 8.78
CA GLU A 176 -16.82 -4.22 9.68
C GLU A 176 -17.23 -4.89 11.02
N LYS A 177 -17.57 -6.18 11.01
CA LYS A 177 -17.81 -6.92 12.28
C LYS A 177 -16.52 -7.01 13.11
N VAL A 178 -15.39 -7.35 12.48
CA VAL A 178 -14.08 -7.38 13.16
C VAL A 178 -13.72 -6.02 13.73
N SER A 179 -13.99 -4.95 13.00
CA SER A 179 -13.81 -3.56 13.42
C SER A 179 -14.66 -3.25 14.66
N ASN A 180 -15.96 -3.52 14.60
CA ASN A 180 -16.91 -3.22 15.67
C ASN A 180 -16.67 -3.99 16.98
N GLU A 181 -16.11 -5.18 16.91
CA GLU A 181 -15.77 -5.99 18.09
C GLU A 181 -14.72 -5.32 18.99
N SER A 182 -14.00 -4.33 18.50
CA SER A 182 -12.86 -3.74 19.18
C SER A 182 -13.20 -2.53 20.03
N GLY A 183 -14.19 -1.75 19.63
CA GLY A 183 -14.49 -0.45 20.23
C GLY A 183 -13.36 0.58 20.13
N VAL A 184 -12.36 0.37 19.25
CA VAL A 184 -11.28 1.31 19.02
C VAL A 184 -11.67 2.26 17.89
N ASP A 185 -11.62 3.55 18.15
CA ASP A 185 -11.88 4.57 17.15
C ASP A 185 -10.77 4.61 16.09
N PRO A 186 -11.11 4.76 14.81
CA PRO A 186 -10.11 4.93 13.75
C PRO A 186 -9.39 6.28 13.91
N VAL A 187 -8.12 6.30 13.49
CA VAL A 187 -7.28 7.51 13.46
C VAL A 187 -7.10 7.95 12.02
N LEU A 188 -7.28 9.23 11.75
CA LEU A 188 -7.01 9.83 10.44
C LEU A 188 -5.50 10.01 10.24
N VAL A 189 -5.03 9.64 9.06
CA VAL A 189 -3.62 9.78 8.69
C VAL A 189 -3.42 11.10 7.95
N ASN A 190 -3.30 12.21 8.71
CA ASN A 190 -2.89 13.49 8.14
C ASN A 190 -1.39 13.47 7.89
N ILE A 191 -0.98 13.66 6.63
CA ILE A 191 0.37 13.40 6.17
C ILE A 191 0.79 14.46 5.14
N GLU A 192 2.05 14.90 5.22
CA GLU A 192 2.58 15.93 4.34
C GLU A 192 3.40 15.31 3.20
N LYS A 193 3.53 16.05 2.10
CA LYS A 193 4.44 15.69 1.01
C LYS A 193 5.86 15.44 1.54
N GLY A 194 6.45 14.32 1.16
CA GLY A 194 7.78 13.90 1.64
C GLY A 194 7.76 12.94 2.84
N ASP A 195 6.59 12.69 3.42
CA ASP A 195 6.39 11.69 4.46
C ASP A 195 6.11 10.29 3.87
N VAL A 196 5.98 9.30 4.75
CA VAL A 196 5.44 7.97 4.43
C VAL A 196 4.65 7.41 5.59
N CYS A 197 3.47 6.87 5.32
CA CYS A 197 2.76 5.98 6.23
C CYS A 197 3.10 4.53 5.86
N ILE A 198 3.50 3.74 6.85
CA ILE A 198 3.78 2.30 6.70
C ILE A 198 2.81 1.55 7.58
N PHE A 199 2.14 0.55 7.04
CA PHE A 199 1.19 -0.25 7.82
C PHE A 199 1.27 -1.74 7.50
N HIS A 200 0.94 -2.52 8.52
CA HIS A 200 0.86 -3.97 8.43
C HIS A 200 -0.33 -4.37 7.57
N GLY A 201 -0.20 -5.34 6.67
CA GLY A 201 -1.26 -5.72 5.75
C GLY A 201 -2.54 -6.28 6.41
N ARG A 202 -2.53 -6.57 7.71
CA ARG A 202 -3.72 -6.90 8.50
C ARG A 202 -4.36 -5.71 9.18
N THR A 203 -3.72 -4.53 9.16
CA THR A 203 -4.31 -3.31 9.73
C THR A 203 -5.58 -2.96 8.99
N ILE A 204 -6.68 -2.83 9.71
CA ILE A 204 -7.95 -2.38 9.14
C ILE A 204 -7.82 -0.90 8.82
N HIS A 205 -8.05 -0.56 7.56
CA HIS A 205 -7.98 0.81 7.07
C HIS A 205 -8.98 1.05 5.95
N GLY A 206 -9.14 2.29 5.55
CA GLY A 206 -10.01 2.67 4.45
C GLY A 206 -9.82 4.12 4.03
N GLY A 207 -10.45 4.50 2.92
CA GLY A 207 -10.42 5.86 2.40
C GLY A 207 -11.48 6.74 3.07
N VAL A 208 -11.16 8.02 3.24
CA VAL A 208 -12.07 9.04 3.73
C VAL A 208 -12.66 9.79 2.53
N THR A 209 -13.96 10.03 2.56
CA THR A 209 -14.61 10.90 1.56
C THR A 209 -14.05 12.32 1.71
N PRO A 210 -13.51 12.92 0.63
CA PRO A 210 -12.96 14.27 0.70
C PRO A 210 -14.06 15.30 1.04
N SER A 211 -13.75 16.23 1.93
CA SER A 211 -14.67 17.33 2.24
C SER A 211 -14.67 18.42 1.16
N GLU A 212 -13.61 18.49 0.34
CA GLU A 212 -13.50 19.38 -0.82
C GLU A 212 -13.71 18.58 -2.11
N SER A 213 -14.82 18.82 -2.80
CA SER A 213 -15.15 18.11 -4.04
C SER A 213 -14.16 18.47 -5.16
N GLY A 214 -13.71 17.43 -5.89
CA GLY A 214 -12.80 17.59 -7.02
C GLY A 214 -11.35 17.83 -6.64
N SER A 215 -10.99 17.70 -5.38
CA SER A 215 -9.60 17.80 -4.91
C SER A 215 -8.74 16.65 -5.47
N SER A 216 -7.49 16.96 -5.83
CA SER A 216 -6.49 15.94 -6.16
C SER A 216 -5.96 15.24 -4.90
N ARG A 217 -5.51 14.00 -5.09
CA ARG A 217 -4.78 13.25 -4.06
C ARG A 217 -3.79 12.30 -4.72
N HIS A 218 -2.62 12.85 -5.07
CA HIS A 218 -1.54 12.06 -5.64
C HIS A 218 -0.81 11.25 -4.55
N VAL A 219 -1.08 9.96 -4.50
CA VAL A 219 -0.49 9.04 -3.53
C VAL A 219 -0.09 7.72 -4.19
N LEU A 220 1.10 7.23 -3.89
CA LEU A 220 1.56 5.91 -4.29
C LEU A 220 1.45 4.95 -3.11
N ALA A 221 0.59 3.96 -3.21
CA ALA A 221 0.59 2.79 -2.34
C ALA A 221 1.44 1.70 -2.96
N SER A 222 2.41 1.17 -2.19
CA SER A 222 3.26 0.05 -2.60
C SER A 222 3.21 -1.06 -1.57
N HIS A 223 3.18 -2.31 -2.05
CA HIS A 223 3.11 -3.48 -1.18
C HIS A 223 4.38 -4.31 -1.28
N TYR A 224 4.76 -4.90 -0.15
CA TYR A 224 5.97 -5.69 0.02
C TYR A 224 5.65 -6.97 0.78
N ILE A 225 6.43 -8.01 0.54
CA ILE A 225 6.36 -9.26 1.29
C ILE A 225 7.74 -9.66 1.78
N PRO A 226 7.85 -10.41 2.90
CA PRO A 226 9.12 -10.99 3.30
C PRO A 226 9.75 -11.84 2.18
N TYR A 227 11.05 -11.74 1.99
CA TYR A 227 11.78 -12.46 0.95
C TYR A 227 11.50 -13.97 0.96
N HIS A 228 11.37 -14.56 2.15
CA HIS A 228 11.13 -15.99 2.33
C HIS A 228 9.65 -16.38 2.38
N SER A 229 8.71 -15.43 2.14
CA SER A 229 7.29 -15.77 2.09
C SER A 229 6.98 -16.74 0.96
N ASP A 230 6.33 -17.85 1.30
CA ASP A 230 5.86 -18.89 0.38
C ASP A 230 4.35 -18.81 0.13
N ASN A 231 3.67 -17.82 0.72
CA ASN A 231 2.21 -17.67 0.62
C ASN A 231 1.78 -16.83 -0.59
N TRP A 232 2.73 -16.25 -1.36
CA TRP A 232 2.44 -15.48 -2.55
C TRP A 232 1.80 -16.36 -3.64
N ASP A 233 0.64 -15.94 -4.14
CA ASP A 233 -0.21 -16.70 -5.06
C ASP A 233 -0.35 -16.02 -6.44
N ARG A 234 0.52 -15.05 -6.76
CA ARG A 234 0.54 -14.33 -8.03
C ARG A 234 1.82 -14.65 -8.81
N ASN A 235 1.69 -14.82 -10.11
CA ASN A 235 2.80 -15.15 -11.02
C ASN A 235 3.53 -13.92 -11.59
N TRP A 236 3.31 -12.73 -11.03
CA TRP A 236 4.09 -11.56 -11.42
C TRP A 236 5.38 -11.39 -10.61
N PRO A 237 6.35 -10.60 -11.11
CA PRO A 237 7.64 -10.45 -10.47
C PRO A 237 7.57 -9.90 -9.06
N ARG A 238 8.43 -10.42 -8.19
CA ARG A 238 8.82 -9.85 -6.90
C ARG A 238 10.13 -9.11 -7.12
N ILE A 239 10.25 -7.88 -6.66
CA ILE A 239 11.37 -6.99 -6.95
C ILE A 239 12.11 -6.67 -5.66
N SER A 240 13.39 -7.04 -5.59
CA SER A 240 14.29 -6.68 -4.49
C SER A 240 14.75 -5.22 -4.59
N PHE A 241 15.23 -4.65 -3.49
CA PHE A 241 15.71 -3.25 -3.45
C PHE A 241 16.98 -2.97 -4.29
N ASP A 242 17.62 -3.98 -4.82
CA ASP A 242 18.70 -3.86 -5.82
C ASP A 242 18.20 -3.96 -7.27
N GLY A 243 16.89 -4.04 -7.47
CA GLY A 243 16.25 -4.19 -8.78
C GLY A 243 16.18 -5.63 -9.29
N THR A 244 16.72 -6.60 -8.56
CA THR A 244 16.63 -8.02 -8.95
C THR A 244 15.16 -8.44 -8.97
N ARG A 245 14.75 -9.08 -10.06
CA ARG A 245 13.39 -9.59 -10.24
C ARG A 245 13.40 -11.11 -10.23
N ARG A 246 12.44 -11.71 -9.54
CA ARG A 246 12.20 -13.15 -9.56
C ARG A 246 10.71 -13.43 -9.57
N ILE A 247 10.33 -14.57 -10.14
CA ILE A 247 8.97 -15.10 -10.03
C ILE A 247 9.02 -16.24 -9.01
N ARG A 248 8.31 -16.09 -7.89
CA ARG A 248 8.19 -17.13 -6.87
C ARG A 248 6.78 -17.06 -6.29
N TYR A 249 5.99 -18.10 -6.53
CA TYR A 249 4.59 -18.12 -6.13
C TYR A 249 4.08 -19.56 -5.92
N ARG A 250 2.96 -19.72 -5.23
CA ARG A 250 2.22 -21.00 -5.23
C ARG A 250 1.24 -21.02 -6.39
N ASN A 251 1.27 -22.10 -7.16
CA ASN A 251 0.29 -22.34 -8.21
C ASN A 251 -1.05 -22.81 -7.60
N LYS A 252 -2.04 -23.07 -8.45
CA LYS A 252 -3.38 -23.51 -8.01
C LYS A 252 -3.38 -24.88 -7.34
N GLU A 253 -2.40 -25.72 -7.67
CA GLU A 253 -2.18 -27.05 -7.10
C GLU A 253 -1.46 -26.98 -5.74
N GLY A 254 -0.98 -25.80 -5.34
CA GLY A 254 -0.26 -25.55 -4.10
C GLY A 254 1.25 -25.74 -4.21
N ASP A 255 1.79 -26.01 -5.40
CA ASP A 255 3.23 -26.17 -5.63
C ASP A 255 3.95 -24.82 -5.61
N LEU A 256 5.13 -24.77 -5.02
CA LEU A 256 5.99 -23.59 -5.03
C LEU A 256 6.78 -23.54 -6.34
N ILE A 257 6.47 -22.54 -7.18
CA ILE A 257 7.15 -22.26 -8.43
C ILE A 257 8.19 -21.16 -8.20
N THR A 258 9.41 -21.38 -8.71
CA THR A 258 10.49 -20.38 -8.67
C THR A 258 11.16 -20.34 -10.05
N VAL A 259 11.23 -19.14 -10.66
CA VAL A 259 11.83 -18.87 -11.97
C VAL A 259 12.70 -17.62 -11.90
#